data_0dcdf0178a2b26662fc4d7fc629600ad
#
_entry.id   0dcdf0178a2b26662fc4d7fc629600ad
#
_cell.length_a   1.000
_cell.length_b   1.000
_cell.length_c   1.000
_cell.angle_alpha   90.00
_cell.angle_beta   90.00
_cell.angle_gamma   90.00
#
_symmetry.space_group_name_H-M   'P 1'
#
loop_
_entity.id
_entity.type
_entity.pdbx_description
1 polymer ?
#
loop_
_entity_poly.entity_id
_entity_poly.type
_entity_poly.pdbx_seq_one_letter_code
_entity_poly.pdbx_strand_id
1 'polypeptide(L)'
;VVFDVSSAPTHYGKDGAYNLFAGHDATRNLAKMSFEEDDLNKPSTEGFSVSEIDSLDGWYTTFKEYKQYPIVGRVVEPPKPRKISKEELQEMRGKQTCPEGYATAPICISVKGNVYDVSFGGVTFYMEGAAYHLFAGKDASRALAKMSFKDEDVNSTELKDLSEKELKVLDDWENTFKNRKKYPIIGFYDGRK
;
A
#
# COMPACT_ATOMS: atom_id res chain seq x y z
N VAL A 1 3.02 7.03 13.52
CA VAL A 1 3.93 5.89 13.72
C VAL A 1 3.14 4.59 13.87
N VAL A 2 3.80 3.44 13.59
CA VAL A 2 3.24 2.10 13.78
C VAL A 2 4.01 1.43 14.91
N PHE A 3 3.31 1.05 15.96
CA PHE A 3 3.86 0.28 17.07
C PHE A 3 3.59 -1.22 16.88
N ASP A 4 4.57 -2.07 17.13
CA ASP A 4 4.36 -3.50 17.26
C ASP A 4 3.86 -3.82 18.66
N VAL A 5 2.60 -4.19 18.76
CA VAL A 5 1.92 -4.53 20.02
C VAL A 5 1.75 -6.05 20.20
N SER A 6 2.47 -6.86 19.42
CA SER A 6 2.38 -8.34 19.47
C SER A 6 2.75 -8.92 20.83
N SER A 7 3.53 -8.20 21.64
CA SER A 7 3.86 -8.56 23.03
C SER A 7 2.70 -8.42 24.00
N ALA A 8 1.56 -7.82 23.59
CA ALA A 8 0.40 -7.57 24.43
C ALA A 8 -0.89 -8.20 23.87
N PRO A 9 -0.93 -9.51 23.61
CA PRO A 9 -2.08 -10.18 22.99
C PRO A 9 -3.35 -10.11 23.84
N THR A 10 -3.24 -9.96 25.15
CA THR A 10 -4.38 -9.78 26.06
C THR A 10 -5.12 -8.45 25.85
N HIS A 11 -4.45 -7.45 25.26
CA HIS A 11 -5.04 -6.14 24.98
C HIS A 11 -5.45 -6.01 23.50
N TYR A 12 -4.60 -6.43 22.56
CA TYR A 12 -4.78 -6.19 21.11
C TYR A 12 -5.09 -7.46 20.32
N GLY A 13 -5.02 -8.64 20.95
CA GLY A 13 -5.39 -9.91 20.32
C GLY A 13 -6.90 -10.03 20.14
N LYS A 14 -7.34 -11.16 19.57
CA LYS A 14 -8.73 -11.41 19.14
C LYS A 14 -9.80 -11.08 20.18
N ASP A 15 -9.52 -11.34 21.46
CA ASP A 15 -10.48 -11.15 22.57
C ASP A 15 -10.05 -9.97 23.48
N GLY A 16 -9.08 -9.19 23.06
CA GLY A 16 -8.57 -8.05 23.83
C GLY A 16 -9.47 -6.83 23.72
N ALA A 17 -9.49 -6.03 24.81
CA ALA A 17 -10.32 -4.82 24.88
C ALA A 17 -9.99 -3.77 23.78
N TYR A 18 -8.78 -3.76 23.26
CA TYR A 18 -8.30 -2.88 22.20
C TYR A 18 -8.11 -3.61 20.86
N ASN A 19 -8.73 -4.77 20.68
CA ASN A 19 -8.69 -5.54 19.44
C ASN A 19 -9.07 -4.70 18.22
N LEU A 20 -10.06 -3.81 18.39
CA LEU A 20 -10.52 -2.88 17.36
C LEU A 20 -9.39 -2.04 16.75
N PHE A 21 -8.36 -1.71 17.51
CA PHE A 21 -7.27 -0.84 17.06
C PHE A 21 -6.16 -1.60 16.32
N ALA A 22 -6.10 -2.92 16.48
CA ALA A 22 -5.07 -3.73 15.84
C ALA A 22 -5.22 -3.74 14.31
N GLY A 23 -4.15 -3.36 13.60
CA GLY A 23 -4.15 -3.26 12.14
C GLY A 23 -4.80 -1.99 11.57
N HIS A 24 -5.17 -1.02 12.43
CA HIS A 24 -5.81 0.23 12.04
C HIS A 24 -5.01 1.46 12.50
N ASP A 25 -5.27 2.59 11.85
CA ASP A 25 -4.88 3.88 12.41
C ASP A 25 -5.91 4.27 13.47
N ALA A 26 -5.51 4.24 14.73
CA ALA A 26 -6.36 4.54 15.90
C ALA A 26 -6.14 5.98 16.42
N THR A 27 -5.53 6.88 15.65
CA THR A 27 -5.19 8.23 16.08
C THR A 27 -6.39 8.96 16.68
N ARG A 28 -7.53 8.98 16.00
CA ARG A 28 -8.74 9.68 16.50
C ARG A 28 -9.36 8.98 17.70
N ASN A 29 -9.40 7.64 17.68
CA ASN A 29 -9.95 6.87 18.80
C ASN A 29 -9.17 7.13 20.09
N LEU A 30 -7.83 7.11 19.99
CA LEU A 30 -6.96 7.36 21.15
C LEU A 30 -7.08 8.80 21.66
N ALA A 31 -7.12 9.79 20.75
CA ALA A 31 -7.31 11.19 21.11
C ALA A 31 -8.63 11.44 21.84
N LYS A 32 -9.73 10.86 21.32
CA LYS A 32 -11.09 11.04 21.85
C LYS A 32 -11.45 10.05 22.96
N MET A 33 -10.57 9.08 23.24
CA MET A 33 -10.84 7.94 24.14
C MET A 33 -12.11 7.18 23.72
N SER A 34 -12.31 6.97 22.44
CA SER A 34 -13.51 6.34 21.85
C SER A 34 -13.21 4.98 21.24
N PHE A 35 -14.26 4.17 21.12
CA PHE A 35 -14.23 2.87 20.41
C PHE A 35 -15.12 2.88 19.16
N GLU A 36 -15.45 4.07 18.65
CA GLU A 36 -16.28 4.22 17.46
C GLU A 36 -15.49 3.79 16.20
N GLU A 37 -16.07 2.89 15.41
CA GLU A 37 -15.45 2.43 14.16
C GLU A 37 -15.28 3.57 13.14
N ASP A 38 -16.16 4.57 13.22
CA ASP A 38 -16.10 5.76 12.35
C ASP A 38 -14.85 6.62 12.57
N ASP A 39 -14.18 6.50 13.71
CA ASP A 39 -12.94 7.21 14.00
C ASP A 39 -11.69 6.45 13.54
N LEU A 40 -11.80 5.16 13.17
CA LEU A 40 -10.67 4.37 12.67
C LEU A 40 -10.18 4.85 11.30
N ASN A 41 -8.89 4.70 11.06
CA ASN A 41 -8.23 5.02 9.80
C ASN A 41 -8.41 6.48 9.35
N LYS A 42 -8.60 7.39 10.32
CA LYS A 42 -8.68 8.84 10.11
C LYS A 42 -7.50 9.53 10.82
N PRO A 43 -6.31 9.60 10.20
CA PRO A 43 -5.09 10.09 10.85
C PRO A 43 -5.06 11.60 11.10
N SER A 44 -6.01 12.36 10.51
CA SER A 44 -6.05 13.82 10.68
C SER A 44 -6.37 14.21 12.11
N THR A 45 -5.56 15.11 12.66
CA THR A 45 -5.79 15.77 13.95
C THR A 45 -6.55 17.10 13.82
N GLU A 46 -6.99 17.43 12.61
CA GLU A 46 -7.76 18.63 12.36
C GLU A 46 -9.06 18.63 13.17
N GLY A 47 -9.32 19.75 13.84
CA GLY A 47 -10.50 19.93 14.71
C GLY A 47 -10.36 19.32 16.11
N PHE A 48 -9.19 18.78 16.49
CA PHE A 48 -8.97 18.33 17.86
C PHE A 48 -8.89 19.48 18.84
N SER A 49 -9.48 19.32 20.01
CA SER A 49 -9.29 20.18 21.17
C SER A 49 -7.90 19.95 21.78
N VAL A 50 -7.47 20.89 22.62
CA VAL A 50 -6.20 20.77 23.36
C VAL A 50 -6.17 19.48 24.19
N SER A 51 -7.28 19.13 24.85
CA SER A 51 -7.35 17.91 25.67
C SER A 51 -7.26 16.62 24.84
N GLU A 52 -7.77 16.60 23.59
CA GLU A 52 -7.62 15.47 22.69
C GLU A 52 -6.18 15.32 22.20
N ILE A 53 -5.49 16.43 21.93
CA ILE A 53 -4.05 16.41 21.60
C ILE A 53 -3.24 15.91 22.80
N ASP A 54 -3.50 16.40 24.01
CA ASP A 54 -2.82 15.96 25.23
C ASP A 54 -3.04 14.45 25.48
N SER A 55 -4.26 13.95 25.24
CA SER A 55 -4.58 12.52 25.33
C SER A 55 -3.77 11.69 24.34
N LEU A 56 -3.66 12.16 23.09
CA LEU A 56 -2.90 11.48 22.06
C LEU A 56 -1.40 11.42 22.38
N ASP A 57 -0.83 12.51 22.87
CA ASP A 57 0.56 12.60 23.29
C ASP A 57 0.81 11.70 24.53
N GLY A 58 -0.15 11.61 25.43
CA GLY A 58 -0.14 10.70 26.56
C GLY A 58 -0.09 9.23 26.12
N TRP A 59 -0.90 8.84 25.13
CA TRP A 59 -0.87 7.51 24.55
C TRP A 59 0.43 7.21 23.83
N TYR A 60 0.95 8.17 23.04
CA TYR A 60 2.24 8.01 22.37
C TYR A 60 3.36 7.77 23.39
N THR A 61 3.41 8.57 24.45
CA THR A 61 4.38 8.42 25.55
C THR A 61 4.23 7.07 26.24
N THR A 62 2.98 6.66 26.50
CA THR A 62 2.68 5.36 27.10
C THR A 62 3.22 4.21 26.25
N PHE A 63 2.98 4.22 24.95
CA PHE A 63 3.45 3.16 24.05
C PHE A 63 4.97 3.14 23.93
N LYS A 64 5.57 4.29 23.77
CA LYS A 64 7.01 4.44 23.53
C LYS A 64 7.85 4.22 24.79
N GLU A 65 7.50 4.92 25.88
CA GLU A 65 8.37 5.01 27.07
C GLU A 65 7.98 3.98 28.15
N TYR A 66 6.67 3.79 28.42
CA TYR A 66 6.23 2.88 29.50
C TYR A 66 6.05 1.43 29.02
N LYS A 67 5.41 1.23 27.90
CA LYS A 67 5.22 -0.12 27.33
C LYS A 67 6.39 -0.57 26.46
N GLN A 68 7.20 0.38 26.00
CA GLN A 68 8.37 0.15 25.16
C GLN A 68 8.06 -0.70 23.92
N TYR A 69 6.87 -0.47 23.32
CA TYR A 69 6.54 -1.17 22.09
C TYR A 69 7.46 -0.72 20.96
N PRO A 70 8.02 -1.66 20.18
CA PRO A 70 8.86 -1.31 19.05
C PRO A 70 8.14 -0.44 18.03
N ILE A 71 8.77 0.64 17.57
CA ILE A 71 8.31 1.39 16.41
C ILE A 71 8.82 0.65 15.17
N VAL A 72 7.89 0.09 14.39
CA VAL A 72 8.21 -0.73 13.20
C VAL A 72 7.98 0.00 11.89
N GLY A 73 7.41 1.20 11.94
CA GLY A 73 7.18 2.01 10.74
C GLY A 73 6.34 3.25 10.99
N ARG A 74 5.93 3.86 9.89
CA ARG A 74 4.95 4.95 9.91
C ARG A 74 3.92 4.74 8.81
N VAL A 75 2.69 5.17 9.04
CA VAL A 75 1.68 5.27 7.99
C VAL A 75 2.05 6.45 7.11
N VAL A 76 2.09 6.25 5.81
CA VAL A 76 2.23 7.30 4.80
C VAL A 76 0.98 7.30 3.93
N GLU A 77 0.45 8.50 3.66
CA GLU A 77 -0.63 8.63 2.69
C GLU A 77 -0.06 8.35 1.29
N PRO A 78 -0.76 7.55 0.48
CA PRO A 78 -0.39 7.41 -0.92
C PRO A 78 -0.39 8.80 -1.59
N PRO A 79 0.55 9.08 -2.49
CA PRO A 79 0.53 10.31 -3.26
C PRO A 79 -0.79 10.42 -4.05
N LYS A 80 -1.30 11.64 -4.23
CA LYS A 80 -2.49 11.85 -5.06
C LYS A 80 -2.23 11.30 -6.46
N PRO A 81 -3.18 10.52 -7.04
CA PRO A 81 -3.00 9.95 -8.36
C PRO A 81 -2.70 11.02 -9.42
N ARG A 82 -1.66 10.81 -10.20
CA ARG A 82 -1.19 11.71 -11.26
C ARG A 82 -0.80 10.93 -12.51
N LYS A 83 -0.54 11.63 -13.61
CA LYS A 83 0.04 10.99 -14.79
C LYS A 83 1.46 10.54 -14.51
N ILE A 84 1.80 9.33 -14.95
CA ILE A 84 3.12 8.71 -14.80
C ILE A 84 3.58 8.28 -16.19
N SER A 85 4.73 8.80 -16.62
CA SER A 85 5.31 8.45 -17.92
C SER A 85 5.93 7.05 -17.91
N LYS A 86 6.26 6.56 -19.09
CA LYS A 86 6.95 5.28 -19.25
C LYS A 86 8.31 5.29 -18.54
N GLU A 87 9.06 6.35 -18.73
CA GLU A 87 10.40 6.54 -18.18
C GLU A 87 10.34 6.59 -16.65
N GLU A 88 9.38 7.35 -16.11
CA GLU A 88 9.18 7.46 -14.69
C GLU A 88 8.76 6.11 -14.07
N LEU A 89 7.84 5.40 -14.71
CA LEU A 89 7.42 4.07 -14.22
C LEU A 89 8.60 3.09 -14.21
N GLN A 90 9.47 3.14 -15.24
CA GLN A 90 10.65 2.27 -15.32
C GLN A 90 11.65 2.48 -14.18
N GLU A 91 11.70 3.66 -13.57
CA GLU A 91 12.54 3.92 -12.39
C GLU A 91 11.95 3.31 -11.11
N MET A 92 10.63 3.03 -11.06
CA MET A 92 9.94 2.52 -9.88
C MET A 92 10.07 0.99 -9.74
N ARG A 93 11.30 0.52 -9.58
CA ARG A 93 11.65 -0.92 -9.50
C ARG A 93 12.18 -1.35 -8.12
N GLY A 94 12.10 -0.48 -7.13
CA GLY A 94 12.69 -0.75 -5.82
C GLY A 94 14.20 -0.59 -5.73
N LYS A 95 14.85 -0.03 -6.76
CA LYS A 95 16.31 0.19 -6.83
C LYS A 95 16.73 1.65 -6.69
N GLN A 96 15.79 2.57 -6.89
CA GLN A 96 16.03 4.00 -6.77
C GLN A 96 16.25 4.42 -5.32
N THR A 97 16.73 5.64 -5.12
CA THR A 97 16.81 6.25 -3.78
C THR A 97 15.42 6.25 -3.15
N CYS A 98 15.33 5.76 -1.91
CA CYS A 98 14.08 5.75 -1.18
C CYS A 98 13.60 7.20 -0.96
N PRO A 99 12.42 7.60 -1.44
CA PRO A 99 11.89 8.92 -1.20
C PRO A 99 11.67 9.17 0.29
N GLU A 100 11.76 10.44 0.69
CA GLU A 100 11.46 10.81 2.07
C GLU A 100 10.04 10.37 2.44
N GLY A 101 9.94 9.68 3.56
CA GLY A 101 8.66 9.17 4.04
C GLY A 101 8.33 7.73 3.66
N TYR A 102 9.07 7.15 2.73
CA TYR A 102 8.92 5.74 2.36
C TYR A 102 9.87 4.86 3.19
N ALA A 103 9.41 3.66 3.56
CA ALA A 103 10.25 2.68 4.24
C ALA A 103 11.20 1.95 3.27
N THR A 104 10.81 1.87 2.00
CA THR A 104 11.55 1.23 0.92
C THR A 104 11.39 2.02 -0.37
N ALA A 105 12.32 1.86 -1.30
CA ALA A 105 12.15 2.42 -2.65
C ALA A 105 10.89 1.82 -3.31
N PRO A 106 10.01 2.63 -3.92
CA PRO A 106 8.76 2.17 -4.47
C PRO A 106 8.96 1.14 -5.60
N ILE A 107 8.11 0.11 -5.58
CA ILE A 107 7.95 -0.85 -6.66
C ILE A 107 6.54 -0.65 -7.21
N CYS A 108 6.45 -0.22 -8.47
CA CYS A 108 5.17 0.09 -9.09
C CYS A 108 4.95 -0.72 -10.36
N ILE A 109 3.68 -1.01 -10.64
CA ILE A 109 3.25 -1.79 -11.83
C ILE A 109 2.01 -1.12 -12.39
N SER A 110 1.95 -0.95 -13.70
CA SER A 110 0.72 -0.54 -14.38
C SER A 110 -0.12 -1.76 -14.76
N VAL A 111 -1.41 -1.71 -14.43
CA VAL A 111 -2.42 -2.69 -14.86
C VAL A 111 -3.64 -1.92 -15.36
N LYS A 112 -4.04 -2.14 -16.61
CA LYS A 112 -5.15 -1.43 -17.29
C LYS A 112 -5.02 0.09 -17.24
N GLY A 113 -3.80 0.61 -17.19
CA GLY A 113 -3.52 2.04 -17.11
C GLY A 113 -3.49 2.62 -15.71
N ASN A 114 -3.90 1.90 -14.68
CA ASN A 114 -3.71 2.28 -13.29
C ASN A 114 -2.32 1.87 -12.81
N VAL A 115 -1.58 2.78 -12.19
CA VAL A 115 -0.27 2.49 -11.59
C VAL A 115 -0.47 2.18 -10.12
N TYR A 116 -0.14 0.95 -9.73
CA TYR A 116 -0.24 0.43 -8.38
C TYR A 116 1.11 0.44 -7.69
N ASP A 117 1.17 0.93 -6.47
CA ASP A 117 2.32 0.75 -5.58
C ASP A 117 2.20 -0.61 -4.89
N VAL A 118 3.08 -1.54 -5.27
CA VAL A 118 3.13 -2.90 -4.74
C VAL A 118 4.24 -3.09 -3.71
N SER A 119 4.88 -2.00 -3.24
CA SER A 119 5.97 -2.05 -2.26
C SER A 119 5.56 -2.70 -0.95
N PHE A 120 4.29 -2.53 -0.55
CA PHE A 120 3.75 -3.09 0.68
C PHE A 120 2.86 -4.31 0.37
N GLY A 121 3.22 -5.45 0.94
CA GLY A 121 2.49 -6.71 0.71
C GLY A 121 2.78 -7.39 -0.63
N GLY A 122 3.48 -6.72 -1.54
CA GLY A 122 3.90 -7.28 -2.84
C GLY A 122 5.41 -7.44 -2.98
N VAL A 123 6.20 -6.91 -2.06
CA VAL A 123 7.67 -6.93 -2.16
C VAL A 123 8.24 -8.34 -2.42
N THR A 124 7.72 -9.36 -1.75
CA THR A 124 8.15 -10.76 -1.91
C THR A 124 7.88 -11.33 -3.31
N PHE A 125 6.98 -10.70 -4.08
CA PHE A 125 6.63 -11.12 -5.43
C PHE A 125 7.35 -10.31 -6.53
N TYR A 126 7.62 -9.02 -6.26
CA TYR A 126 8.03 -8.05 -7.29
C TYR A 126 9.41 -7.45 -7.09
N MET A 127 10.06 -7.67 -5.93
CA MET A 127 11.45 -7.25 -5.72
C MET A 127 12.41 -8.01 -6.64
N GLU A 128 13.64 -7.52 -6.76
CA GLU A 128 14.68 -8.20 -7.53
C GLU A 128 14.88 -9.64 -7.05
N GLY A 129 14.90 -10.59 -8.00
CA GLY A 129 15.01 -12.02 -7.73
C GLY A 129 13.68 -12.72 -7.42
N ALA A 130 12.57 -11.99 -7.27
CA ALA A 130 11.24 -12.58 -7.07
C ALA A 130 10.60 -13.01 -8.41
N ALA A 131 9.58 -13.89 -8.32
CA ALA A 131 8.95 -14.52 -9.48
C ALA A 131 8.36 -13.55 -10.50
N TYR A 132 7.87 -12.40 -10.05
CA TYR A 132 7.21 -11.39 -10.89
C TYR A 132 8.01 -10.08 -11.01
N HIS A 133 9.30 -10.08 -10.64
CA HIS A 133 10.12 -8.87 -10.65
C HIS A 133 10.19 -8.23 -12.04
N LEU A 134 10.04 -9.01 -13.10
CA LEU A 134 10.08 -8.51 -14.48
C LEU A 134 8.92 -7.56 -14.82
N PHE A 135 7.85 -7.53 -14.02
CA PHE A 135 6.73 -6.61 -14.18
C PHE A 135 6.97 -5.27 -13.46
N ALA A 136 7.91 -5.21 -12.51
CA ALA A 136 8.24 -4.00 -11.78
C ALA A 136 8.70 -2.89 -12.74
N GLY A 137 8.12 -1.70 -12.61
CA GLY A 137 8.41 -0.56 -13.46
C GLY A 137 7.82 -0.65 -14.88
N LYS A 138 6.82 -1.50 -15.13
CA LYS A 138 6.24 -1.71 -16.47
C LYS A 138 4.71 -1.71 -16.45
N ASP A 139 4.12 -1.57 -17.64
CA ASP A 139 2.73 -1.94 -17.86
C ASP A 139 2.66 -3.46 -18.08
N ALA A 140 2.17 -4.16 -17.10
CA ALA A 140 2.08 -5.62 -17.12
C ALA A 140 0.76 -6.15 -17.70
N SER A 141 -0.10 -5.29 -18.22
CA SER A 141 -1.46 -5.66 -18.62
C SER A 141 -1.50 -6.81 -19.61
N ARG A 142 -0.71 -6.73 -20.70
CA ARG A 142 -0.66 -7.78 -21.73
C ARG A 142 -0.12 -9.10 -21.17
N ALA A 143 0.97 -9.02 -20.44
CA ALA A 143 1.61 -10.19 -19.85
C ALA A 143 0.70 -10.90 -18.85
N LEU A 144 -0.01 -10.12 -18.01
CA LEU A 144 -0.99 -10.66 -17.07
C LEU A 144 -2.20 -11.28 -17.78
N ALA A 145 -2.74 -10.62 -18.82
CA ALA A 145 -3.85 -11.15 -19.60
C ALA A 145 -3.53 -12.51 -20.22
N LYS A 146 -2.32 -12.64 -20.75
CA LYS A 146 -1.83 -13.87 -21.42
C LYS A 146 -1.21 -14.87 -20.47
N MET A 147 -1.08 -14.52 -19.17
CA MET A 147 -0.32 -15.29 -18.16
C MET A 147 1.09 -15.65 -18.69
N SER A 148 1.76 -14.68 -19.29
CA SER A 148 3.00 -14.85 -20.03
C SER A 148 4.15 -14.10 -19.37
N PHE A 149 5.34 -14.72 -19.39
CA PHE A 149 6.59 -14.11 -18.95
C PHE A 149 7.54 -13.83 -20.14
N LYS A 150 7.04 -13.95 -21.36
CA LYS A 150 7.83 -13.70 -22.56
C LYS A 150 8.09 -12.21 -22.73
N ASP A 151 9.30 -11.85 -23.16
CA ASP A 151 9.71 -10.46 -23.35
C ASP A 151 8.78 -9.69 -24.30
N GLU A 152 8.25 -10.34 -25.33
CA GLU A 152 7.31 -9.74 -26.28
C GLU A 152 5.99 -9.31 -25.63
N ASP A 153 5.50 -10.02 -24.62
CA ASP A 153 4.29 -9.68 -23.88
C ASP A 153 4.57 -8.70 -22.72
N VAL A 154 5.71 -8.88 -22.05
CA VAL A 154 6.12 -8.02 -20.90
C VAL A 154 6.47 -6.60 -21.32
N ASN A 155 6.98 -6.42 -22.54
CA ASN A 155 7.40 -5.11 -23.06
C ASN A 155 6.35 -4.48 -24.00
N SER A 156 5.17 -5.08 -24.15
CA SER A 156 4.09 -4.58 -24.99
C SER A 156 2.90 -4.07 -24.17
N THR A 157 2.35 -2.95 -24.57
CA THR A 157 1.10 -2.36 -24.02
C THR A 157 -0.12 -2.61 -24.89
N GLU A 158 0.05 -3.32 -26.03
CA GLU A 158 -1.02 -3.58 -26.98
C GLU A 158 -2.01 -4.62 -26.42
N LEU A 159 -3.29 -4.30 -26.44
CA LEU A 159 -4.36 -5.15 -25.93
C LEU A 159 -5.46 -5.46 -26.96
N LYS A 160 -5.40 -4.87 -28.17
CA LYS A 160 -6.46 -4.99 -29.16
C LYS A 160 -6.59 -6.37 -29.77
N ASP A 161 -5.50 -7.14 -29.77
CA ASP A 161 -5.42 -8.52 -30.28
C ASP A 161 -5.77 -9.58 -29.23
N LEU A 162 -6.06 -9.16 -27.99
CA LEU A 162 -6.43 -10.08 -26.93
C LEU A 162 -7.84 -10.64 -27.13
N SER A 163 -8.00 -11.93 -26.87
CA SER A 163 -9.30 -12.60 -26.85
C SER A 163 -10.13 -12.16 -25.64
N GLU A 164 -11.45 -12.35 -25.71
CA GLU A 164 -12.37 -12.09 -24.58
C GLU A 164 -11.95 -12.86 -23.31
N LYS A 165 -11.41 -14.08 -23.46
CA LYS A 165 -10.93 -14.88 -22.36
C LYS A 165 -9.71 -14.23 -21.68
N GLU A 166 -8.76 -13.73 -22.46
CA GLU A 166 -7.57 -13.05 -21.95
C GLU A 166 -7.94 -11.69 -21.29
N LEU A 167 -8.90 -10.96 -21.87
CA LEU A 167 -9.42 -9.74 -21.26
C LEU A 167 -10.07 -10.01 -19.90
N LYS A 168 -10.82 -11.11 -19.77
CA LYS A 168 -11.39 -11.52 -18.49
C LYS A 168 -10.32 -11.87 -17.47
N VAL A 169 -9.25 -12.55 -17.88
CA VAL A 169 -8.10 -12.80 -16.99
C VAL A 169 -7.47 -11.50 -16.51
N LEU A 170 -7.36 -10.51 -17.39
CA LEU A 170 -6.85 -9.19 -17.03
C LEU A 170 -7.77 -8.47 -16.02
N ASP A 171 -9.09 -8.58 -16.17
CA ASP A 171 -10.07 -8.03 -15.23
C ASP A 171 -9.94 -8.68 -13.85
N ASP A 172 -9.72 -9.98 -13.79
CA ASP A 172 -9.50 -10.73 -12.53
C ASP A 172 -8.20 -10.28 -11.84
N TRP A 173 -7.14 -10.00 -12.61
CA TRP A 173 -5.90 -9.43 -12.08
C TRP A 173 -6.11 -8.02 -11.54
N GLU A 174 -6.78 -7.13 -12.28
CA GLU A 174 -7.09 -5.79 -11.81
C GLU A 174 -7.90 -5.84 -10.50
N ASN A 175 -8.92 -6.69 -10.45
CA ASN A 175 -9.71 -6.93 -9.24
C ASN A 175 -8.84 -7.42 -8.07
N THR A 176 -7.85 -8.27 -8.36
CA THR A 176 -6.89 -8.75 -7.35
C THR A 176 -6.04 -7.61 -6.81
N PHE A 177 -5.48 -6.75 -7.67
CA PHE A 177 -4.68 -5.60 -7.24
C PHE A 177 -5.51 -4.60 -6.44
N LYS A 178 -6.69 -4.25 -6.95
CA LYS A 178 -7.53 -3.19 -6.39
C LYS A 178 -8.28 -3.62 -5.11
N ASN A 179 -8.91 -4.79 -5.13
CA ASN A 179 -9.88 -5.17 -4.11
C ASN A 179 -9.37 -6.24 -3.14
N ARG A 180 -8.58 -7.21 -3.60
CA ARG A 180 -8.06 -8.28 -2.73
C ARG A 180 -6.76 -7.87 -2.03
N LYS A 181 -5.80 -7.34 -2.79
CA LYS A 181 -4.50 -6.87 -2.26
C LYS A 181 -4.56 -5.42 -1.78
N LYS A 182 -5.53 -4.64 -2.28
CA LYS A 182 -5.74 -3.23 -1.94
C LYS A 182 -4.48 -2.39 -2.13
N TYR A 183 -3.72 -2.65 -3.20
CA TYR A 183 -2.56 -1.84 -3.52
C TYR A 183 -2.98 -0.41 -3.84
N PRO A 184 -2.30 0.60 -3.29
CA PRO A 184 -2.62 2.00 -3.58
C PRO A 184 -2.44 2.31 -5.07
N ILE A 185 -3.41 3.04 -5.64
CA ILE A 185 -3.26 3.62 -6.98
C ILE A 185 -2.58 4.97 -6.81
N ILE A 186 -1.36 5.10 -7.34
CA ILE A 186 -0.54 6.31 -7.24
C ILE A 186 -0.59 7.17 -8.50
N GLY A 187 -1.17 6.66 -9.58
CA GLY A 187 -1.28 7.41 -10.82
C GLY A 187 -1.85 6.62 -11.98
N PHE A 188 -1.81 7.27 -13.15
CA PHE A 188 -2.29 6.73 -14.41
C PHE A 188 -1.16 6.70 -15.42
N TYR A 189 -0.96 5.54 -16.05
CA TYR A 189 0.10 5.33 -17.03
C TYR A 189 -0.20 6.04 -18.34
N ASP A 190 0.68 6.93 -18.77
CA ASP A 190 0.55 7.75 -20.00
C ASP A 190 1.26 7.12 -21.21
N GLY A 191 1.86 5.94 -21.08
CA GLY A 191 2.60 5.26 -22.15
C GLY A 191 1.75 4.40 -23.09
N ARG A 192 0.42 4.41 -22.98
CA ARG A 192 -0.50 3.75 -23.94
C ARG A 192 -0.88 4.72 -25.03
N LYS A 193 -0.55 4.39 -26.27
CA LYS A 193 -0.98 5.13 -27.47
C LYS A 193 -2.28 4.52 -28.01
#